data_09b50046bfcf0ad3fdaf0ce701d99019
#
_entry.id   09b50046bfcf0ad3fdaf0ce701d99019
#
_cell.length_a   1.000
_cell.length_b   1.000
_cell.length_c   1.000
_cell.angle_alpha   90.00
_cell.angle_beta   90.00
_cell.angle_gamma   90.00
#
_symmetry.space_group_name_H-M   'P 1'
#
loop_
_entity.id
_entity.type
_entity.pdbx_description
1 polymer ?
#
loop_
_entity_poly.entity_id
_entity_poly.type
_entity_poly.pdbx_seq_one_letter_code
_entity_poly.pdbx_strand_id
1 'polypeptide(L)'
;SEPVVAQRYEALGQSYLPSPRPARVPQNARLSPADRGRIAMDEFARCVLVRSATGVGRALAEPMGEGQNRALARLATADCLLFGEMRFNPILFRRALFVELYRRRLEGDTHLPVVAGYSLAQATGDSPAIKVHWWLIDFADCVVAKDRPAAEQFVSSETLSNEENVTLQRITPVLGPCVTADVQVKLDRSTIKGALAEVLYRGVQPTAVAQGK
;
A
#
# COMPACT_ATOMS: atom_id res chain seq x y z
N SER A 1 11.06 4.88 -33.68
CA SER A 1 10.41 3.65 -33.17
C SER A 1 9.68 4.04 -31.91
N GLU A 2 8.38 4.30 -32.01
CA GLU A 2 7.54 4.52 -30.85
C GLU A 2 7.44 3.22 -30.04
N PRO A 3 7.48 3.30 -28.71
CA PRO A 3 7.39 2.10 -27.91
C PRO A 3 6.03 1.43 -28.11
N VAL A 4 6.02 0.12 -28.27
CA VAL A 4 4.85 -0.74 -28.56
C VAL A 4 3.68 -0.50 -27.58
N VAL A 5 3.96 0.06 -26.40
CA VAL A 5 2.95 0.42 -25.37
C VAL A 5 2.11 1.62 -25.79
N ALA A 6 2.69 2.64 -26.43
CA ALA A 6 1.94 3.80 -26.92
C ALA A 6 0.97 3.40 -28.04
N GLN A 7 1.39 2.52 -28.94
CA GLN A 7 0.54 2.02 -30.03
C GLN A 7 -0.64 1.16 -29.54
N ARG A 8 -0.50 0.42 -28.44
CA ARG A 8 -1.62 -0.30 -27.82
C ARG A 8 -2.65 0.62 -27.18
N TYR A 9 -2.22 1.77 -26.70
CA TYR A 9 -3.13 2.75 -26.10
C TYR A 9 -4.04 3.42 -27.12
N GLU A 10 -3.54 3.68 -28.31
CA GLU A 10 -4.33 4.24 -29.42
C GLU A 10 -5.28 3.18 -30.07
N ALA A 11 -4.89 1.90 -30.07
CA ALA A 11 -5.67 0.82 -30.67
C ALA A 11 -6.84 0.33 -29.79
N LEU A 12 -6.83 0.58 -28.49
CA LEU A 12 -7.87 0.17 -27.53
C LEU A 12 -9.04 1.14 -27.44
N GLY A 13 -9.24 1.97 -28.47
CA GLY A 13 -10.39 2.85 -28.67
C GLY A 13 -11.11 3.20 -27.39
N GLN A 14 -10.91 4.43 -26.93
CA GLN A 14 -11.63 5.14 -25.86
C GLN A 14 -12.74 4.33 -25.18
N SER A 15 -12.37 3.38 -24.33
CA SER A 15 -13.31 2.83 -23.37
C SER A 15 -13.62 3.93 -22.36
N TYR A 16 -14.67 4.69 -22.63
CA TYR A 16 -15.24 5.64 -21.70
C TYR A 16 -15.83 4.90 -20.50
N LEU A 17 -14.97 4.41 -19.66
CA LEU A 17 -15.32 4.20 -18.26
C LEU A 17 -15.12 5.53 -17.58
N PRO A 18 -16.13 6.12 -16.95
CA PRO A 18 -15.96 7.35 -16.23
C PRO A 18 -14.89 7.11 -15.16
N SER A 19 -13.71 7.72 -15.35
CA SER A 19 -12.74 7.81 -14.28
C SER A 19 -13.40 8.60 -13.15
N PRO A 20 -13.60 8.03 -11.96
CA PRO A 20 -14.38 8.71 -10.92
C PRO A 20 -13.77 10.01 -10.44
N ARG A 21 -12.52 10.30 -10.79
CA ARG A 21 -11.82 11.55 -10.43
C ARG A 21 -10.79 11.95 -11.49
N PRO A 22 -10.66 13.25 -11.82
CA PRO A 22 -9.56 13.73 -12.66
C PRO A 22 -8.21 13.41 -12.01
N ALA A 23 -7.21 13.13 -12.85
CA ALA A 23 -5.84 12.87 -12.40
C ALA A 23 -5.39 14.01 -11.46
N ARG A 24 -5.06 13.67 -10.21
CA ARG A 24 -4.68 14.64 -9.18
C ARG A 24 -3.25 15.17 -9.33
N VAL A 25 -2.49 14.67 -10.28
CA VAL A 25 -1.15 15.18 -10.55
C VAL A 25 -1.31 16.46 -11.37
N PRO A 26 -1.13 17.66 -10.79
CA PRO A 26 -1.14 18.87 -11.56
C PRO A 26 -0.01 18.79 -12.58
N GLN A 27 -0.35 18.87 -13.86
CA GLN A 27 0.67 18.80 -14.94
C GLN A 27 1.75 19.88 -14.83
N ASN A 28 1.45 20.95 -14.10
CA ASN A 28 2.33 22.12 -13.89
C ASN A 28 3.08 22.08 -12.54
N ALA A 29 2.89 21.08 -11.70
CA ALA A 29 3.60 21.01 -10.43
C ALA A 29 5.05 20.56 -10.64
N ARG A 30 6.00 21.31 -10.09
CA ARG A 30 7.43 20.94 -10.03
C ARG A 30 7.65 19.84 -8.99
N LEU A 31 7.06 18.67 -9.24
CA LEU A 31 7.19 17.52 -8.36
C LEU A 31 8.48 16.76 -8.68
N SER A 32 9.15 16.25 -7.65
CA SER A 32 10.25 15.31 -7.84
C SER A 32 9.76 14.02 -8.53
N PRO A 33 10.64 13.29 -9.23
CA PRO A 33 10.27 11.98 -9.79
C PRO A 33 9.72 11.00 -8.74
N ALA A 34 10.25 11.05 -7.52
CA ALA A 34 9.80 10.23 -6.40
C ALA A 34 8.36 10.59 -5.98
N ASP A 35 8.05 11.88 -5.89
CA ASP A 35 6.71 12.34 -5.50
C ASP A 35 5.66 12.03 -6.56
N ARG A 36 6.02 12.21 -7.84
CA ARG A 36 5.15 11.78 -8.95
C ARG A 36 4.88 10.27 -8.89
N GLY A 37 5.90 9.47 -8.60
CA GLY A 37 5.76 8.03 -8.45
C GLY A 37 4.83 7.65 -7.30
N ARG A 38 4.85 8.38 -6.18
CA ARG A 38 3.95 8.15 -5.04
C ARG A 38 2.50 8.41 -5.43
N ILE A 39 2.20 9.55 -6.04
CA ILE A 39 0.83 9.86 -6.49
C ILE A 39 0.36 8.83 -7.52
N ALA A 40 1.20 8.54 -8.53
CA ALA A 40 0.84 7.57 -9.57
C ALA A 40 0.52 6.19 -8.98
N MET A 41 1.28 5.73 -7.98
CA MET A 41 1.04 4.45 -7.32
C MET A 41 -0.27 4.46 -6.52
N ASP A 42 -0.59 5.55 -5.82
CA ASP A 42 -1.85 5.69 -5.07
C ASP A 42 -3.06 5.69 -6.02
N GLU A 43 -3.00 6.46 -7.11
CA GLU A 43 -4.08 6.48 -8.12
C GLU A 43 -4.24 5.12 -8.80
N PHE A 44 -3.14 4.45 -9.09
CA PHE A 44 -3.14 3.11 -9.66
C PHE A 44 -3.79 2.09 -8.70
N ALA A 45 -3.40 2.08 -7.43
CA ALA A 45 -3.98 1.21 -6.42
C ALA A 45 -5.49 1.45 -6.25
N ARG A 46 -5.90 2.72 -6.25
CA ARG A 46 -7.32 3.12 -6.19
C ARG A 46 -8.11 2.57 -7.37
N CYS A 47 -7.60 2.74 -8.60
CA CYS A 47 -8.23 2.23 -9.79
C CYS A 47 -8.37 0.70 -9.76
N VAL A 48 -7.31 -0.01 -9.43
CA VAL A 48 -7.32 -1.47 -9.36
C VAL A 48 -8.30 -1.98 -8.30
N LEU A 49 -8.35 -1.33 -7.14
CA LEU A 49 -9.30 -1.71 -6.09
C LEU A 49 -10.75 -1.52 -6.53
N VAL A 50 -11.07 -0.41 -7.22
CA VAL A 50 -12.43 -0.18 -7.78
C VAL A 50 -12.81 -1.25 -8.78
N ARG A 51 -11.87 -1.67 -9.63
CA ARG A 51 -12.15 -2.63 -10.72
C ARG A 51 -12.19 -4.07 -10.26
N SER A 52 -11.43 -4.43 -9.23
CA SER A 52 -11.24 -5.82 -8.82
C SER A 52 -11.01 -5.99 -7.32
N ALA A 53 -11.94 -5.50 -6.49
CA ALA A 53 -11.85 -5.63 -5.02
C ALA A 53 -11.65 -7.09 -4.59
N THR A 54 -12.41 -8.03 -5.17
CA THR A 54 -12.27 -9.47 -4.88
C THR A 54 -10.91 -10.01 -5.31
N GLY A 55 -10.40 -9.57 -6.47
CA GLY A 55 -9.06 -9.94 -6.96
C GLY A 55 -7.97 -9.43 -6.04
N VAL A 56 -8.08 -8.18 -5.57
CA VAL A 56 -7.19 -7.58 -4.57
C VAL A 56 -7.21 -8.39 -3.28
N GLY A 57 -8.38 -8.74 -2.77
CA GLY A 57 -8.51 -9.55 -1.55
C GLY A 57 -7.80 -10.90 -1.67
N ARG A 58 -8.01 -11.60 -2.79
CA ARG A 58 -7.33 -12.89 -3.05
C ARG A 58 -5.82 -12.73 -3.15
N ALA A 59 -5.33 -11.71 -3.87
CA ALA A 59 -3.90 -11.47 -3.99
C ALA A 59 -3.24 -11.12 -2.66
N LEU A 60 -3.91 -10.33 -1.82
CA LEU A 60 -3.40 -9.96 -0.50
C LEU A 60 -3.51 -11.08 0.55
N ALA A 61 -4.37 -12.08 0.32
CA ALA A 61 -4.47 -13.26 1.17
C ALA A 61 -3.35 -14.28 0.90
N GLU A 62 -2.71 -14.23 -0.27
CA GLU A 62 -1.55 -15.07 -0.56
C GLU A 62 -0.39 -14.76 0.39
N PRO A 63 0.36 -15.78 0.84
CA PRO A 63 1.58 -15.55 1.61
C PRO A 63 2.58 -14.66 0.86
N MET A 64 3.31 -13.84 1.63
CA MET A 64 4.35 -12.98 1.08
C MET A 64 5.38 -13.80 0.30
N GLY A 65 5.65 -13.42 -0.95
CA GLY A 65 6.61 -14.11 -1.80
C GLY A 65 6.26 -14.04 -3.28
N GLU A 66 6.86 -14.92 -4.07
CA GLU A 66 6.66 -14.93 -5.52
C GLU A 66 5.21 -15.19 -5.96
N GLY A 67 4.47 -16.02 -5.21
CA GLY A 67 3.05 -16.29 -5.47
C GLY A 67 2.23 -15.01 -5.40
N GLN A 68 2.36 -14.27 -4.30
CA GLN A 68 1.70 -12.99 -4.11
C GLN A 68 2.14 -11.96 -5.16
N ASN A 69 3.45 -11.88 -5.46
CA ASN A 69 3.96 -10.95 -6.47
C ASN A 69 3.34 -11.22 -7.85
N ARG A 70 3.21 -12.48 -8.25
CA ARG A 70 2.53 -12.88 -9.50
C ARG A 70 1.04 -12.55 -9.47
N ALA A 71 0.36 -12.76 -8.34
CA ALA A 71 -1.05 -12.42 -8.19
C ALA A 71 -1.28 -10.90 -8.31
N LEU A 72 -0.44 -10.09 -7.66
CA LEU A 72 -0.47 -8.63 -7.76
C LEU A 72 -0.16 -8.15 -9.18
N ALA A 73 0.82 -8.76 -9.85
CA ALA A 73 1.18 -8.41 -11.23
C ALA A 73 0.01 -8.66 -12.22
N ARG A 74 -0.80 -9.69 -12.01
CA ARG A 74 -1.99 -9.95 -12.84
C ARG A 74 -3.09 -8.90 -12.67
N LEU A 75 -3.12 -8.20 -11.54
CA LEU A 75 -4.06 -7.09 -11.29
C LEU A 75 -3.58 -5.78 -11.92
N ALA A 76 -2.28 -5.69 -12.22
CA ALA A 76 -1.67 -4.52 -12.80
C ALA A 76 -1.99 -4.44 -14.29
N THR A 77 -3.17 -3.90 -14.62
CA THR A 77 -3.62 -3.73 -16.01
C THR A 77 -3.32 -2.33 -16.53
N ALA A 78 -3.05 -2.22 -17.83
CA ALA A 78 -2.78 -0.92 -18.48
C ALA A 78 -3.95 0.06 -18.34
N ASP A 79 -5.16 -0.42 -18.16
CA ASP A 79 -6.36 0.41 -18.02
C ASP A 79 -6.37 1.32 -16.78
N CYS A 80 -5.54 1.00 -15.80
CA CYS A 80 -5.37 1.83 -14.60
C CYS A 80 -4.19 2.79 -14.68
N LEU A 81 -3.42 2.75 -15.77
CA LEU A 81 -2.35 3.71 -16.04
C LEU A 81 -2.97 4.91 -16.75
N LEU A 82 -3.16 6.00 -16.03
CA LEU A 82 -3.77 7.21 -16.59
C LEU A 82 -2.86 7.91 -17.61
N PHE A 83 -1.55 7.89 -17.39
CA PHE A 83 -0.56 8.49 -18.28
C PHE A 83 0.82 7.84 -18.10
N GLY A 84 1.50 7.55 -19.21
CA GLY A 84 2.90 7.16 -19.24
C GLY A 84 3.16 5.70 -18.86
N GLU A 85 4.42 5.39 -18.63
CA GLU A 85 4.91 4.09 -18.23
C GLU A 85 5.24 4.09 -16.73
N MET A 86 4.74 3.10 -16.00
CA MET A 86 5.10 2.89 -14.61
C MET A 86 5.87 1.58 -14.48
N ARG A 87 7.07 1.65 -13.88
CA ARG A 87 7.77 0.43 -13.49
C ARG A 87 7.03 -0.22 -12.33
N PHE A 88 6.46 -1.38 -12.59
CA PHE A 88 5.71 -2.11 -11.60
C PHE A 88 6.62 -2.66 -10.49
N ASN A 89 6.30 -2.32 -9.26
CA ASN A 89 6.93 -2.88 -8.06
C ASN A 89 5.83 -3.49 -7.17
N PRO A 90 5.77 -4.83 -7.06
CA PRO A 90 4.72 -5.51 -6.30
C PRO A 90 4.65 -5.06 -4.83
N ILE A 91 5.79 -4.78 -4.21
CA ILE A 91 5.86 -4.39 -2.79
C ILE A 91 5.27 -2.99 -2.59
N LEU A 92 5.62 -2.03 -3.46
CA LEU A 92 5.05 -0.68 -3.40
C LEU A 92 3.56 -0.69 -3.72
N PHE A 93 3.16 -1.46 -4.72
CA PHE A 93 1.75 -1.61 -5.08
C PHE A 93 0.92 -2.24 -3.96
N ARG A 94 1.44 -3.29 -3.33
CA ARG A 94 0.80 -3.91 -2.15
C ARG A 94 0.57 -2.90 -1.03
N ARG A 95 1.57 -2.08 -0.72
CA ARG A 95 1.47 -1.02 0.30
C ARG A 95 0.41 0.01 -0.04
N ALA A 96 0.39 0.48 -1.29
CA ALA A 96 -0.60 1.43 -1.75
C ALA A 96 -2.03 0.85 -1.71
N LEU A 97 -2.20 -0.45 -2.01
CA LEU A 97 -3.49 -1.13 -1.86
C LEU A 97 -3.97 -1.12 -0.40
N PHE A 98 -3.10 -1.38 0.59
CA PHE A 98 -3.51 -1.31 1.99
C PHE A 98 -3.87 0.09 2.44
N VAL A 99 -3.16 1.12 1.96
CA VAL A 99 -3.51 2.53 2.22
C VAL A 99 -4.90 2.84 1.68
N GLU A 100 -5.20 2.46 0.46
CA GLU A 100 -6.51 2.71 -0.15
C GLU A 100 -7.62 1.89 0.51
N LEU A 101 -7.37 0.62 0.84
CA LEU A 101 -8.32 -0.22 1.59
C LEU A 101 -8.66 0.39 2.94
N TYR A 102 -7.66 0.89 3.66
CA TYR A 102 -7.89 1.50 4.98
C TYR A 102 -8.70 2.81 4.86
N ARG A 103 -8.34 3.67 3.91
CA ARG A 103 -9.09 4.91 3.64
C ARG A 103 -10.56 4.64 3.35
N ARG A 104 -10.85 3.69 2.48
CA ARG A 104 -12.24 3.30 2.15
C ARG A 104 -12.98 2.71 3.34
N ARG A 105 -12.30 1.95 4.19
CA ARG A 105 -12.90 1.48 5.44
C ARG A 105 -13.35 2.64 6.32
N LEU A 106 -12.55 3.70 6.44
CA LEU A 106 -12.91 4.90 7.19
C LEU A 106 -14.08 5.66 6.53
N GLU A 107 -14.21 5.61 5.21
CA GLU A 107 -15.33 6.17 4.46
C GLU A 107 -16.61 5.32 4.57
N GLY A 108 -16.57 4.18 5.24
CA GLY A 108 -17.72 3.31 5.44
C GLY A 108 -18.02 2.36 4.28
N ASP A 109 -17.05 2.12 3.38
CA ASP A 109 -17.24 1.14 2.29
C ASP A 109 -17.35 -0.29 2.87
N THR A 110 -18.51 -0.90 2.69
CA THR A 110 -18.83 -2.25 3.17
C THR A 110 -18.46 -3.36 2.18
N HIS A 111 -18.07 -3.01 0.96
CA HIS A 111 -17.73 -3.97 -0.10
C HIS A 111 -16.23 -4.29 -0.16
N LEU A 112 -15.48 -3.91 0.87
CA LEU A 112 -14.05 -4.16 0.92
C LEU A 112 -13.74 -5.64 1.16
N PRO A 113 -12.68 -6.17 0.53
CA PRO A 113 -12.28 -7.56 0.74
C PRO A 113 -11.84 -7.79 2.18
N VAL A 114 -12.27 -8.90 2.76
CA VAL A 114 -11.72 -9.36 4.04
C VAL A 114 -10.32 -9.92 3.79
N VAL A 115 -9.32 -9.29 4.37
CA VAL A 115 -7.94 -9.79 4.38
C VAL A 115 -7.66 -10.29 5.78
N ALA A 116 -7.31 -11.56 5.90
CA ALA A 116 -7.06 -12.19 7.21
C ALA A 116 -6.00 -11.44 8.01
N GLY A 117 -6.14 -11.44 9.31
CA GLY A 117 -5.14 -10.94 10.25
C GLY A 117 -3.81 -11.70 10.11
N TYR A 118 -2.76 -11.15 10.71
CA TYR A 118 -1.46 -11.82 10.71
C TYR A 118 -1.47 -13.04 11.63
N SER A 119 -0.85 -14.12 11.14
CA SER A 119 -0.42 -15.22 11.96
C SER A 119 1.10 -15.33 11.85
N LEU A 120 1.80 -15.35 12.97
CA LEU A 120 3.24 -15.59 12.97
C LEU A 120 3.61 -16.93 12.31
N ALA A 121 2.69 -17.89 12.27
CA ALA A 121 2.87 -19.14 11.53
C ALA A 121 2.97 -18.93 10.00
N GLN A 122 2.53 -17.78 9.49
CA GLN A 122 2.66 -17.41 8.08
C GLN A 122 4.00 -16.73 7.75
N ALA A 123 4.82 -16.45 8.77
CA ALA A 123 6.18 -15.92 8.61
C ALA A 123 7.16 -16.98 8.06
N THR A 124 6.70 -17.79 7.11
CA THR A 124 7.49 -18.85 6.52
C THR A 124 8.33 -18.31 5.37
N GLY A 125 9.63 -18.38 5.49
CA GLY A 125 10.59 -18.07 4.43
C GLY A 125 11.77 -17.23 4.91
N ASP A 126 12.95 -17.64 4.47
CA ASP A 126 14.23 -17.01 4.86
C ASP A 126 14.70 -15.90 3.92
N SER A 127 13.88 -15.52 2.92
CA SER A 127 14.32 -14.49 1.99
C SER A 127 14.43 -13.13 2.70
N PRO A 128 15.44 -12.31 2.33
CA PRO A 128 15.59 -10.97 2.91
C PRO A 128 14.34 -10.11 2.80
N ALA A 129 13.60 -10.24 1.70
CA ALA A 129 12.35 -9.49 1.49
C ALA A 129 11.25 -9.87 2.50
N ILE A 130 11.15 -11.15 2.85
CA ILE A 130 10.20 -11.63 3.85
C ILE A 130 10.60 -11.16 5.25
N LYS A 131 11.90 -11.21 5.59
CA LYS A 131 12.41 -10.70 6.87
C LYS A 131 12.14 -9.21 7.03
N VAL A 132 12.41 -8.41 5.98
CA VAL A 132 12.10 -6.97 5.95
C VAL A 132 10.60 -6.72 6.12
N HIS A 133 9.76 -7.52 5.46
CA HIS A 133 8.32 -7.36 5.59
C HIS A 133 7.84 -7.59 7.04
N TRP A 134 8.25 -8.69 7.67
CA TRP A 134 7.85 -8.98 9.04
C TRP A 134 8.39 -7.94 10.03
N TRP A 135 9.62 -7.50 9.84
CA TRP A 135 10.18 -6.40 10.63
C TRP A 135 9.32 -5.13 10.50
N LEU A 136 8.87 -4.80 9.27
CA LEU A 136 7.98 -3.65 9.05
C LEU A 136 6.61 -3.82 9.73
N ILE A 137 6.09 -5.03 9.81
CA ILE A 137 4.85 -5.32 10.52
C ILE A 137 5.03 -5.13 12.02
N ASP A 138 6.11 -5.68 12.61
CA ASP A 138 6.42 -5.51 14.02
C ASP A 138 6.64 -4.03 14.38
N PHE A 139 7.38 -3.31 13.52
CA PHE A 139 7.56 -1.86 13.64
C PHE A 139 6.20 -1.12 13.62
N ALA A 140 5.36 -1.41 12.66
CA ALA A 140 4.07 -0.75 12.51
C ALA A 140 3.10 -1.08 13.65
N ASP A 141 3.11 -2.33 14.13
CA ASP A 141 2.33 -2.73 15.31
C ASP A 141 2.76 -1.98 16.55
N CYS A 142 4.06 -1.87 16.80
CA CYS A 142 4.61 -1.08 17.89
C CYS A 142 4.15 0.39 17.81
N VAL A 143 4.20 1.00 16.62
CA VAL A 143 3.77 2.39 16.42
C VAL A 143 2.26 2.55 16.67
N VAL A 144 1.44 1.64 16.14
CA VAL A 144 -0.01 1.64 16.35
C VAL A 144 -0.36 1.42 17.82
N ALA A 145 0.36 0.54 18.52
CA ALA A 145 0.15 0.31 19.96
C ALA A 145 0.47 1.54 20.81
N LYS A 146 1.46 2.37 20.39
CA LYS A 146 1.87 3.59 21.11
C LYS A 146 0.96 4.78 20.83
N ASP A 147 0.58 5.01 19.57
CA ASP A 147 -0.28 6.13 19.18
C ASP A 147 -1.12 5.78 17.95
N ARG A 148 -2.16 5.00 18.17
CA ARG A 148 -3.09 4.62 17.12
C ARG A 148 -3.75 5.81 16.42
N PRO A 149 -4.25 6.85 17.12
CA PRO A 149 -4.87 8.00 16.47
C PRO A 149 -3.92 8.74 15.52
N ALA A 150 -2.65 8.91 15.89
CA ALA A 150 -1.66 9.53 15.00
C ALA A 150 -1.34 8.64 13.79
N ALA A 151 -1.25 7.32 13.97
CA ALA A 151 -1.06 6.37 12.87
C ALA A 151 -2.23 6.42 11.87
N GLU A 152 -3.47 6.42 12.36
CA GLU A 152 -4.69 6.51 11.55
C GLU A 152 -4.75 7.82 10.76
N GLN A 153 -4.46 8.94 11.40
CA GLN A 153 -4.41 10.25 10.74
C GLN A 153 -3.33 10.31 9.65
N PHE A 154 -2.15 9.74 9.90
CA PHE A 154 -1.10 9.70 8.88
C PHE A 154 -1.47 8.81 7.70
N VAL A 155 -2.08 7.66 7.93
CA VAL A 155 -2.52 6.75 6.85
C VAL A 155 -3.64 7.37 6.02
N SER A 156 -4.61 8.03 6.66
CA SER A 156 -5.75 8.64 5.96
C SER A 156 -5.38 9.89 5.18
N SER A 157 -4.32 10.61 5.57
CA SER A 157 -3.91 11.85 4.89
C SER A 157 -3.58 11.61 3.40
N GLU A 158 -3.91 12.59 2.56
CA GLU A 158 -3.61 12.53 1.12
C GLU A 158 -2.09 12.66 0.89
N THR A 159 -1.59 11.91 -0.08
CA THR A 159 -0.17 11.95 -0.45
C THR A 159 0.22 13.34 -0.95
N LEU A 160 1.33 13.86 -0.45
CA LEU A 160 1.88 15.21 -0.68
C LEU A 160 1.00 16.36 -0.18
N SER A 161 -0.03 16.09 0.60
CA SER A 161 -0.80 17.17 1.24
C SER A 161 -0.03 17.80 2.39
N ASN A 162 -0.44 19.01 2.79
CA ASN A 162 0.04 19.62 4.02
C ASN A 162 -0.31 18.77 5.25
N GLU A 163 -1.47 18.12 5.23
CA GLU A 163 -1.92 17.20 6.27
C GLU A 163 -0.96 16.01 6.43
N GLU A 164 -0.47 15.42 5.33
CA GLU A 164 0.55 14.36 5.40
C GLU A 164 1.82 14.83 6.12
N ASN A 165 2.25 16.07 5.90
CA ASN A 165 3.41 16.63 6.57
C ASN A 165 3.16 16.82 8.06
N VAL A 166 2.02 17.39 8.43
CA VAL A 166 1.64 17.63 9.83
C VAL A 166 1.50 16.31 10.59
N THR A 167 0.80 15.35 10.02
CA THR A 167 0.60 14.04 10.67
C THR A 167 1.89 13.22 10.75
N LEU A 168 2.79 13.34 9.77
CA LEU A 168 4.11 12.73 9.84
C LEU A 168 4.95 13.34 10.98
N GLN A 169 4.94 14.66 11.13
CA GLN A 169 5.64 15.31 12.24
C GLN A 169 5.10 14.84 13.60
N ARG A 170 3.78 14.69 13.71
CA ARG A 170 3.13 14.21 14.92
C ARG A 170 3.53 12.79 15.30
N ILE A 171 3.60 11.87 14.31
CA ILE A 171 3.94 10.46 14.56
C ILE A 171 5.46 10.24 14.73
N THR A 172 6.31 11.13 14.22
CA THR A 172 7.78 10.98 14.24
C THR A 172 8.38 10.62 15.61
N PRO A 173 7.97 11.23 16.74
CA PRO A 173 8.50 10.86 18.04
C PRO A 173 8.26 9.41 18.45
N VAL A 174 7.22 8.78 17.88
CA VAL A 174 6.83 7.40 18.18
C VAL A 174 7.63 6.40 17.32
N LEU A 175 8.11 6.82 16.15
CA LEU A 175 8.79 5.93 15.20
C LEU A 175 10.13 5.42 15.77
N GLY A 176 10.97 6.31 16.29
CA GLY A 176 12.31 5.97 16.78
C GLY A 176 12.32 4.83 17.80
N PRO A 177 11.51 4.89 18.86
CA PRO A 177 11.42 3.83 19.87
C PRO A 177 10.92 2.45 19.33
N CYS A 178 10.37 2.39 18.11
CA CYS A 178 9.89 1.17 17.50
C CYS A 178 10.88 0.58 16.47
N VAL A 179 11.98 1.28 16.19
CA VAL A 179 13.04 0.76 15.30
C VAL A 179 13.95 -0.16 16.10
N THR A 180 14.04 -1.43 15.67
CA THR A 180 15.03 -2.37 16.21
C THR A 180 16.27 -2.41 15.31
N ALA A 181 17.45 -2.70 15.88
CA ALA A 181 18.73 -2.60 15.18
C ALA A 181 19.01 -3.74 14.17
N ASP A 182 18.11 -4.71 14.08
CA ASP A 182 18.41 -6.00 13.44
C ASP A 182 18.30 -5.99 11.92
N VAL A 183 17.68 -4.94 11.33
CA VAL A 183 17.41 -4.88 9.90
C VAL A 183 17.69 -3.48 9.34
N GLN A 184 18.45 -3.45 8.25
CA GLN A 184 18.66 -2.20 7.51
C GLN A 184 17.52 -1.97 6.52
N VAL A 185 16.58 -1.09 6.86
CA VAL A 185 15.44 -0.73 6.02
C VAL A 185 15.40 0.78 5.81
N LYS A 186 15.19 1.21 4.58
CA LYS A 186 14.91 2.62 4.29
C LYS A 186 13.46 2.91 4.67
N LEU A 187 13.27 3.63 5.76
CA LEU A 187 11.96 4.11 6.21
C LEU A 187 11.62 5.43 5.51
N ASP A 188 11.15 5.34 4.29
CA ASP A 188 10.53 6.50 3.63
C ASP A 188 9.03 6.58 3.94
N ARG A 189 8.40 7.70 3.58
CA ARG A 189 6.98 7.98 3.87
C ARG A 189 6.04 6.89 3.35
N SER A 190 6.29 6.38 2.15
CA SER A 190 5.45 5.32 1.54
C SER A 190 5.60 4.00 2.28
N THR A 191 6.82 3.69 2.71
CA THR A 191 7.11 2.48 3.49
C THR A 191 6.41 2.51 4.84
N ILE A 192 6.54 3.63 5.58
CA ILE A 192 5.89 3.80 6.89
C ILE A 192 4.36 3.76 6.73
N LYS A 193 3.83 4.59 5.82
CA LYS A 193 2.38 4.67 5.58
C LYS A 193 1.78 3.32 5.18
N GLY A 194 2.42 2.59 4.28
CA GLY A 194 1.95 1.29 3.84
C GLY A 194 2.00 0.20 4.91
N ALA A 195 3.05 0.17 5.74
CA ALA A 195 3.14 -0.76 6.85
C ALA A 195 2.07 -0.49 7.92
N LEU A 196 1.89 0.78 8.31
CA LEU A 196 0.82 1.18 9.23
C LEU A 196 -0.57 0.85 8.69
N ALA A 197 -0.80 1.14 7.41
CA ALA A 197 -2.08 0.83 6.77
C ALA A 197 -2.40 -0.67 6.77
N GLU A 198 -1.39 -1.50 6.56
CA GLU A 198 -1.57 -2.95 6.59
C GLU A 198 -1.93 -3.45 7.99
N VAL A 199 -1.22 -2.99 9.02
CA VAL A 199 -1.51 -3.34 10.42
C VAL A 199 -2.91 -2.86 10.82
N LEU A 200 -3.25 -1.62 10.51
CA LEU A 200 -4.56 -1.04 10.82
C LEU A 200 -5.71 -1.75 10.07
N TYR A 201 -5.46 -2.17 8.83
CA TYR A 201 -6.49 -2.85 8.03
C TYR A 201 -6.71 -4.30 8.46
N ARG A 202 -5.65 -5.07 8.63
CA ARG A 202 -5.75 -6.48 9.02
C ARG A 202 -6.07 -6.66 10.49
N GLY A 203 -5.60 -5.76 11.34
CA GLY A 203 -5.40 -5.96 12.77
C GLY A 203 -4.25 -6.94 13.02
N VAL A 204 -3.57 -6.78 14.15
CA VAL A 204 -2.69 -7.82 14.66
C VAL A 204 -3.56 -8.74 15.48
N GLN A 205 -3.68 -10.00 15.08
CA GLN A 205 -4.32 -11.00 15.92
C GLN A 205 -3.43 -11.19 17.14
N PRO A 206 -3.93 -10.98 18.36
CA PRO A 206 -3.16 -11.36 19.53
C PRO A 206 -2.76 -12.82 19.34
N THR A 207 -1.47 -13.09 19.46
CA THR A 207 -0.95 -14.45 19.54
C THR A 207 -1.84 -15.14 20.58
N ALA A 208 -2.51 -16.21 20.19
CA ALA A 208 -3.17 -17.08 21.14
C ALA A 208 -2.05 -17.51 22.09
N VAL A 209 -1.97 -16.83 23.23
CA VAL A 209 -1.12 -17.24 24.34
C VAL A 209 -1.55 -18.67 24.57
N ALA A 210 -0.64 -19.59 24.27
CA ALA A 210 -0.87 -21.00 24.56
C ALA A 210 -1.33 -21.05 26.02
N GLN A 211 -2.63 -21.24 26.20
CA GLN A 211 -3.15 -21.58 27.50
C GLN A 211 -2.62 -22.98 27.79
N GLY A 212 -1.40 -22.98 28.33
CA GLY A 212 -0.80 -24.14 28.91
C GLY A 212 -1.71 -24.61 30.04
N LYS A 213 -2.28 -25.79 29.83
CA LYS A 213 -2.72 -26.62 30.93
C LYS A 213 -1.50 -27.26 31.58
#